data_82a22fa39761b524117fbdcaff7778c3
#
_entry.id   82a22fa39761b524117fbdcaff7778c3
#
_cell.length_a   1.000
_cell.length_b   1.000
_cell.length_c   1.000
_cell.angle_alpha   90.00
_cell.angle_beta   90.00
_cell.angle_gamma   90.00
#
_symmetry.space_group_name_H-M   'P 1'
#
loop_
_entity.id
_entity.type
_entity.pdbx_description
1 polymer ?
#
loop_
_entity_poly.entity_id
_entity_poly.type
_entity_poly.pdbx_seq_one_letter_code
_entity_poly.pdbx_strand_id
1 'polypeptide(L)'
;VYKRQVKIDVEVDGVTEPWLLLFKNETHNHPTEIEPFGGAATCIGGAIRDPLSGRSYVYGAMRVTGAADPLKPIDETIKGKLPQRKIVTTAAAGYSSYGNQIGLATGIVDEIYHPGYAAKRMEIGAVIAATPAENVRREVPAPGDIVILLGGSTGRDGCGGATGSSKSHTVESLESCGAEVQKGNAPEERKLQRLFRNKEACLMIKRCNDFGAGGVSVAIGELADGLEIDLNAVPKKYEGLDGTELAISESQERMAVVVEPHNVDAFLALANKENLQAVPVAQVKAEPRLVMNWNGKKIVDISREFLNSNGADKHIDITPEAPALKEKEISGSFAENYSALASDLNICSKRGLSERFDSTIGAGTVLMPFGGKNQLTPIQAMVQKISVEKKHTDDCSLMAFGYNPFITEQSPYHGAYLAVIESVCKLIASGAEFKD
;
A
#
# COMPACT_ATOMS: atom_id res chain seq x y z
N VAL A 1 9.85 -3.40 5.15
CA VAL A 1 8.82 -3.80 4.16
C VAL A 1 9.39 -4.90 3.28
N TYR A 2 8.88 -6.10 3.42
CA TYR A 2 9.34 -7.25 2.64
C TYR A 2 8.65 -7.21 1.27
N LYS A 3 9.31 -6.61 0.29
CA LYS A 3 8.90 -6.67 -1.10
C LYS A 3 9.19 -8.08 -1.62
N ARG A 4 8.15 -8.88 -1.84
CA ARG A 4 8.30 -10.18 -2.50
C ARG A 4 8.48 -9.94 -3.99
N GLN A 5 9.69 -10.23 -4.47
CA GLN A 5 10.09 -10.11 -5.86
C GLN A 5 10.48 -11.48 -6.39
N VAL A 6 9.84 -11.89 -7.47
CA VAL A 6 10.08 -13.16 -8.14
C VAL A 6 10.66 -12.88 -9.53
N LYS A 7 11.67 -13.64 -9.90
CA LYS A 7 12.19 -13.65 -11.28
C LYS A 7 11.26 -14.47 -12.15
N ILE A 8 10.86 -13.92 -13.25
CA ILE A 8 9.99 -14.55 -14.25
C ILE A 8 10.55 -14.30 -15.64
N ASP A 9 10.23 -15.17 -16.56
CA ASP A 9 10.43 -14.94 -17.98
C ASP A 9 9.10 -14.48 -18.58
N VAL A 10 9.13 -13.44 -19.41
CA VAL A 10 7.94 -12.87 -20.06
C VAL A 10 8.18 -12.86 -21.56
N GLU A 11 7.26 -13.41 -22.33
CA GLU A 11 7.29 -13.31 -23.79
C GLU A 11 6.72 -11.94 -24.21
N VAL A 12 7.57 -11.10 -24.78
CA VAL A 12 7.22 -9.76 -25.24
C VAL A 12 7.44 -9.67 -26.75
N ASP A 13 6.37 -9.50 -27.52
CA ASP A 13 6.41 -9.49 -28.99
C ASP A 13 7.16 -10.71 -29.60
N GLY A 14 7.00 -11.89 -28.99
CA GLY A 14 7.65 -13.12 -29.42
C GLY A 14 9.10 -13.30 -28.96
N VAL A 15 9.61 -12.42 -28.10
CA VAL A 15 10.94 -12.52 -27.50
C VAL A 15 10.82 -12.73 -26.00
N THR A 16 11.46 -13.77 -25.48
CA THR A 16 11.50 -14.03 -24.04
C THR A 16 12.50 -13.09 -23.36
N GLU A 17 12.02 -12.29 -22.41
CA GLU A 17 12.80 -11.34 -21.64
C GLU A 17 12.76 -11.68 -20.13
N PRO A 18 13.86 -11.53 -19.37
CA PRO A 18 13.84 -11.68 -17.91
C PRO A 18 13.16 -10.49 -17.25
N TRP A 19 12.15 -10.76 -16.44
CA TRP A 19 11.38 -9.76 -15.70
C TRP A 19 11.39 -10.04 -14.20
N LEU A 20 10.97 -9.05 -13.45
CA LEU A 20 10.72 -9.12 -12.01
C LEU A 20 9.24 -8.85 -11.77
N LEU A 21 8.58 -9.81 -11.10
CA LEU A 21 7.20 -9.69 -10.63
C LEU A 21 7.21 -9.34 -9.15
N LEU A 22 6.44 -8.34 -8.73
CA LEU A 22 6.35 -7.87 -7.36
C LEU A 22 4.91 -7.94 -6.87
N PHE A 23 4.76 -8.35 -5.61
CA PHE A 23 3.52 -8.26 -4.86
C PHE A 23 3.74 -7.36 -3.64
N LYS A 24 2.77 -6.50 -3.35
CA LYS A 24 2.70 -5.70 -2.12
C LYS A 24 1.30 -5.74 -1.56
N ASN A 25 1.21 -5.90 -0.26
CA ASN A 25 -0.01 -5.75 0.52
C ASN A 25 0.22 -4.65 1.56
N GLU A 26 -0.64 -3.63 1.56
CA GLU A 26 -0.59 -2.50 2.49
C GLU A 26 -1.83 -2.49 3.37
N THR A 27 -1.67 -2.11 4.63
CA THR A 27 -2.77 -1.88 5.56
C THR A 27 -2.76 -0.45 6.06
N HIS A 28 -3.94 0.19 6.13
CA HIS A 28 -4.07 1.56 6.59
C HIS A 28 -5.31 1.72 7.48
N ASN A 29 -5.33 0.99 8.60
CA ASN A 29 -6.52 0.77 9.42
C ASN A 29 -6.95 2.02 10.20
N HIS A 30 -6.03 2.54 11.05
CA HIS A 30 -6.34 3.62 11.98
C HIS A 30 -6.70 4.95 11.28
N PRO A 31 -5.96 5.44 10.29
CA PRO A 31 -6.33 6.65 9.58
C PRO A 31 -7.67 6.53 8.84
N THR A 32 -7.99 5.34 8.30
CA THR A 32 -9.27 5.09 7.63
C THR A 32 -10.46 5.13 8.59
N GLU A 33 -10.26 4.83 9.86
CA GLU A 33 -11.32 4.97 10.88
C GLU A 33 -11.57 6.43 11.27
N ILE A 34 -10.56 7.30 11.18
CA ILE A 34 -10.66 8.72 11.53
C ILE A 34 -11.19 9.53 10.35
N GLU A 35 -10.56 9.40 9.20
CA GLU A 35 -10.92 10.05 7.95
C GLU A 35 -10.96 8.99 6.82
N PRO A 36 -12.14 8.34 6.60
CA PRO A 36 -12.22 7.15 5.76
C PRO A 36 -11.83 7.37 4.29
N PHE A 37 -12.10 8.56 3.73
CA PHE A 37 -11.79 8.83 2.33
C PHE A 37 -10.27 8.92 2.09
N GLY A 38 -9.60 9.80 2.80
CA GLY A 38 -8.15 9.98 2.68
C GLY A 38 -7.37 8.78 3.17
N GLY A 39 -7.81 8.15 4.27
CA GLY A 39 -7.17 6.95 4.80
C GLY A 39 -7.17 5.79 3.81
N ALA A 40 -8.29 5.53 3.14
CA ALA A 40 -8.37 4.48 2.12
C ALA A 40 -7.64 4.86 0.82
N ALA A 41 -7.66 6.13 0.42
CA ALA A 41 -6.88 6.64 -0.70
C ALA A 41 -5.37 6.47 -0.45
N THR A 42 -4.91 6.80 0.74
CA THR A 42 -3.50 6.63 1.14
C THR A 42 -3.10 5.15 1.21
N CYS A 43 -4.00 4.25 1.61
CA CYS A 43 -3.75 2.81 1.62
C CYS A 43 -3.31 2.32 0.24
N ILE A 44 -4.06 2.63 -0.82
CA ILE A 44 -3.68 2.22 -2.17
C ILE A 44 -2.49 3.01 -2.70
N GLY A 45 -2.35 4.30 -2.39
CA GLY A 45 -1.19 5.11 -2.77
C GLY A 45 0.11 4.52 -2.22
N GLY A 46 0.17 4.18 -0.92
CA GLY A 46 1.32 3.50 -0.31
C GLY A 46 1.60 2.13 -0.93
N ALA A 47 0.55 1.34 -1.20
CA ALA A 47 0.71 0.06 -1.88
C ALA A 47 1.37 0.19 -3.26
N ILE A 48 1.12 1.28 -3.99
CA ILE A 48 1.70 1.55 -5.31
C ILE A 48 3.16 2.00 -5.18
N ARG A 49 3.50 2.87 -4.23
CA ARG A 49 4.86 3.43 -4.09
C ARG A 49 5.91 2.40 -3.69
N ASP A 50 5.56 1.41 -2.89
CA ASP A 50 6.48 0.34 -2.52
C ASP A 50 7.07 -0.41 -3.73
N PRO A 51 6.27 -0.89 -4.70
CA PRO A 51 6.80 -1.46 -5.94
C PRO A 51 7.61 -0.46 -6.77
N LEU A 52 7.28 0.83 -6.75
CA LEU A 52 8.09 1.85 -7.41
C LEU A 52 9.50 1.91 -6.83
N SER A 53 9.69 1.68 -5.51
CA SER A 53 11.04 1.53 -4.95
C SER A 53 11.80 0.33 -5.56
N GLY A 54 11.09 -0.68 -6.09
CA GLY A 54 11.63 -1.77 -6.90
C GLY A 54 11.72 -1.46 -8.39
N ARG A 55 11.47 -0.21 -8.83
CA ARG A 55 11.36 0.24 -10.23
C ARG A 55 10.26 -0.49 -11.00
N SER A 56 9.23 -0.97 -10.31
CA SER A 56 8.18 -1.77 -10.92
C SER A 56 6.90 -0.98 -11.09
N TYR A 57 6.26 -1.16 -12.24
CA TYR A 57 4.99 -0.54 -12.57
C TYR A 57 3.83 -1.39 -12.04
N VAL A 58 3.00 -0.79 -11.20
CA VAL A 58 1.78 -1.41 -10.67
C VAL A 58 0.68 -1.35 -11.74
N TYR A 59 0.13 -2.51 -12.11
CA TYR A 59 -0.89 -2.61 -13.16
C TYR A 59 -2.18 -3.29 -12.71
N GLY A 60 -2.22 -3.86 -11.51
CA GLY A 60 -3.41 -4.49 -10.96
C GLY A 60 -3.51 -4.36 -9.46
N ALA A 61 -4.74 -4.24 -8.94
CA ALA A 61 -5.04 -4.15 -7.52
C ALA A 61 -6.18 -5.09 -7.12
N MET A 62 -6.14 -5.49 -5.86
CA MET A 62 -7.19 -6.20 -5.15
C MET A 62 -7.46 -5.47 -3.84
N ARG A 63 -8.72 -5.15 -3.56
CA ARG A 63 -9.14 -4.58 -2.28
C ARG A 63 -9.90 -5.60 -1.47
N VAL A 64 -9.37 -5.96 -0.31
CA VAL A 64 -10.05 -6.82 0.67
C VAL A 64 -10.06 -6.10 2.00
N THR A 65 -11.23 -5.86 2.56
CA THR A 65 -11.38 -5.07 3.80
C THR A 65 -12.16 -5.83 4.84
N GLY A 66 -12.06 -5.40 6.10
CA GLY A 66 -12.84 -5.92 7.21
C GLY A 66 -13.61 -4.80 7.89
N ALA A 67 -14.93 -5.00 8.07
CA ALA A 67 -15.84 -4.05 8.68
C ALA A 67 -16.82 -4.74 9.63
N ALA A 68 -17.38 -4.00 10.58
CA ALA A 68 -18.56 -4.44 11.28
C ALA A 68 -19.83 -4.11 10.48
N ASP A 69 -20.98 -4.52 10.96
CA ASP A 69 -22.27 -4.39 10.27
C ASP A 69 -22.59 -2.92 9.95
N PRO A 70 -22.65 -2.53 8.66
CA PRO A 70 -22.98 -1.18 8.22
C PRO A 70 -24.46 -0.83 8.38
N LEU A 71 -25.31 -1.81 8.64
CA LEU A 71 -26.76 -1.61 8.85
C LEU A 71 -27.10 -1.29 10.31
N LYS A 72 -26.10 -1.37 11.19
CA LYS A 72 -26.26 -1.05 12.60
C LYS A 72 -26.73 0.39 12.80
N PRO A 73 -27.75 0.64 13.67
CA PRO A 73 -28.21 1.99 13.99
C PRO A 73 -27.10 2.92 14.49
N ILE A 74 -27.24 4.22 14.20
CA ILE A 74 -26.21 5.21 14.55
C ILE A 74 -26.04 5.34 16.07
N ASP A 75 -27.11 5.24 16.82
CA ASP A 75 -27.13 5.31 18.29
C ASP A 75 -26.41 4.13 18.96
N GLU A 76 -26.19 3.04 18.23
CA GLU A 76 -25.37 1.90 18.67
C GLU A 76 -23.87 2.05 18.32
N THR A 77 -23.47 3.18 17.79
CA THR A 77 -22.07 3.42 17.46
C THR A 77 -21.22 3.49 18.72
N ILE A 78 -20.08 2.80 18.72
CA ILE A 78 -19.09 2.86 19.82
C ILE A 78 -18.64 4.31 20.02
N LYS A 79 -18.66 4.77 21.28
CA LYS A 79 -18.22 6.14 21.62
C LYS A 79 -16.79 6.39 21.12
N GLY A 80 -16.58 7.52 20.45
CA GLY A 80 -15.30 7.89 19.86
C GLY A 80 -15.04 7.26 18.48
N LYS A 81 -16.01 6.57 17.89
CA LYS A 81 -15.91 5.98 16.53
C LYS A 81 -16.91 6.64 15.57
N LEU A 82 -16.62 6.55 14.28
CA LEU A 82 -17.61 6.87 13.25
C LEU A 82 -18.58 5.69 13.06
N PRO A 83 -19.84 5.95 12.64
CA PRO A 83 -20.77 4.89 12.29
C PRO A 83 -20.20 3.97 11.18
N GLN A 84 -20.42 2.65 11.30
CA GLN A 84 -19.86 1.68 10.34
C GLN A 84 -20.29 1.98 8.90
N ARG A 85 -21.54 2.35 8.68
CA ARG A 85 -22.03 2.76 7.35
C ARG A 85 -21.22 3.93 6.76
N LYS A 86 -20.88 4.92 7.59
CA LYS A 86 -20.05 6.07 7.17
C LYS A 86 -18.66 5.59 6.76
N ILE A 87 -18.04 4.73 7.55
CA ILE A 87 -16.69 4.23 7.28
C ILE A 87 -16.68 3.43 5.98
N VAL A 88 -17.53 2.40 5.84
CA VAL A 88 -17.49 1.50 4.68
C VAL A 88 -17.78 2.20 3.35
N THR A 89 -18.78 3.09 3.33
CA THR A 89 -19.15 3.79 2.09
C THR A 89 -18.11 4.83 1.68
N THR A 90 -17.54 5.54 2.64
CA THR A 90 -16.57 6.61 2.39
C THR A 90 -15.19 6.05 2.09
N ALA A 91 -14.76 4.98 2.77
CA ALA A 91 -13.49 4.30 2.47
C ALA A 91 -13.50 3.69 1.06
N ALA A 92 -14.60 3.03 0.67
CA ALA A 92 -14.74 2.52 -0.70
C ALA A 92 -14.68 3.65 -1.74
N ALA A 93 -15.31 4.81 -1.46
CA ALA A 93 -15.24 5.98 -2.32
C ALA A 93 -13.81 6.54 -2.44
N GLY A 94 -13.06 6.62 -1.32
CA GLY A 94 -11.68 7.12 -1.31
C GLY A 94 -10.74 6.23 -2.12
N TYR A 95 -10.79 4.92 -1.88
CA TYR A 95 -9.94 3.96 -2.60
C TYR A 95 -10.27 3.93 -4.10
N SER A 96 -11.56 3.84 -4.47
CA SER A 96 -11.96 3.83 -5.89
C SER A 96 -11.63 5.14 -6.59
N SER A 97 -11.81 6.28 -5.94
CA SER A 97 -11.44 7.58 -6.49
C SER A 97 -9.94 7.64 -6.82
N TYR A 98 -9.09 7.18 -5.90
CA TYR A 98 -7.65 7.15 -6.13
C TYR A 98 -7.27 6.19 -7.25
N GLY A 99 -7.71 4.94 -7.19
CA GLY A 99 -7.41 3.90 -8.18
C GLY A 99 -7.87 4.28 -9.58
N ASN A 100 -9.08 4.82 -9.70
CA ASN A 100 -9.63 5.25 -11.00
C ASN A 100 -8.87 6.46 -11.57
N GLN A 101 -8.48 7.43 -10.75
CA GLN A 101 -7.72 8.60 -11.20
C GLN A 101 -6.30 8.25 -11.65
N ILE A 102 -5.62 7.33 -10.94
CA ILE A 102 -4.28 6.91 -11.33
C ILE A 102 -4.28 5.96 -12.53
N GLY A 103 -5.42 5.39 -12.87
CA GLY A 103 -5.54 4.44 -13.96
C GLY A 103 -5.06 3.04 -13.57
N LEU A 104 -5.49 2.55 -12.41
CA LEU A 104 -5.17 1.23 -11.86
C LEU A 104 -6.39 0.31 -11.94
N ALA A 105 -6.27 -0.81 -12.66
CA ALA A 105 -7.31 -1.83 -12.70
C ALA A 105 -7.45 -2.54 -11.35
N THR A 106 -8.65 -2.49 -10.74
CA THR A 106 -8.97 -3.21 -9.51
C THR A 106 -9.86 -4.41 -9.83
N GLY A 107 -9.28 -5.61 -9.87
CA GLY A 107 -9.94 -6.82 -10.37
C GLY A 107 -10.82 -7.53 -9.34
N ILE A 108 -10.48 -7.46 -8.06
CA ILE A 108 -11.30 -8.01 -6.97
C ILE A 108 -11.52 -6.91 -5.93
N VAL A 109 -12.78 -6.76 -5.52
CA VAL A 109 -13.16 -5.88 -4.41
C VAL A 109 -14.10 -6.66 -3.49
N ASP A 110 -13.65 -6.92 -2.28
CA ASP A 110 -14.43 -7.62 -1.27
C ASP A 110 -14.36 -6.91 0.08
N GLU A 111 -15.41 -7.06 0.87
CA GLU A 111 -15.48 -6.58 2.24
C GLU A 111 -16.03 -7.69 3.13
N ILE A 112 -15.27 -8.07 4.14
CA ILE A 112 -15.56 -9.13 5.09
C ILE A 112 -16.14 -8.52 6.36
N TYR A 113 -17.30 -9.01 6.78
CA TYR A 113 -18.01 -8.48 7.94
C TYR A 113 -17.85 -9.38 9.15
N HIS A 114 -17.39 -8.78 10.26
CA HIS A 114 -17.25 -9.44 11.55
C HIS A 114 -17.42 -8.42 12.69
N PRO A 115 -18.11 -8.75 13.79
CA PRO A 115 -18.36 -7.80 14.89
C PRO A 115 -17.09 -7.19 15.47
N GLY A 116 -15.98 -7.94 15.53
CA GLY A 116 -14.69 -7.46 16.03
C GLY A 116 -14.12 -6.26 15.28
N TYR A 117 -14.50 -6.06 14.03
CA TYR A 117 -14.07 -4.88 13.25
C TYR A 117 -14.74 -3.57 13.66
N ALA A 118 -15.71 -3.61 14.57
CA ALA A 118 -16.19 -2.38 15.20
C ALA A 118 -15.12 -1.73 16.09
N ALA A 119 -14.25 -2.55 16.69
CA ALA A 119 -13.12 -2.06 17.49
C ALA A 119 -11.98 -1.51 16.61
N LYS A 120 -11.64 -2.22 15.53
CA LYS A 120 -10.59 -1.81 14.60
C LYS A 120 -10.90 -2.33 13.19
N ARG A 121 -11.16 -1.38 12.26
CA ARG A 121 -11.33 -1.69 10.85
C ARG A 121 -10.04 -2.29 10.25
N MET A 122 -10.20 -3.16 9.29
CA MET A 122 -9.12 -3.62 8.42
C MET A 122 -9.29 -3.01 7.02
N GLU A 123 -8.39 -2.14 6.62
CA GLU A 123 -8.31 -1.58 5.26
C GLU A 123 -7.05 -2.11 4.60
N ILE A 124 -7.21 -2.88 3.52
CA ILE A 124 -6.11 -3.54 2.82
C ILE A 124 -6.15 -3.19 1.34
N GLY A 125 -5.00 -2.81 0.79
CA GLY A 125 -4.74 -2.71 -0.62
C GLY A 125 -3.63 -3.65 -1.05
N ALA A 126 -3.94 -4.63 -1.88
CA ALA A 126 -2.95 -5.53 -2.47
C ALA A 126 -2.74 -5.17 -3.94
N VAL A 127 -1.50 -5.14 -4.39
CA VAL A 127 -1.16 -4.79 -5.77
C VAL A 127 -0.15 -5.77 -6.36
N ILE A 128 -0.18 -5.85 -7.69
CA ILE A 128 0.79 -6.57 -8.47
C ILE A 128 1.48 -5.62 -9.45
N ALA A 129 2.80 -5.79 -9.58
CA ALA A 129 3.65 -4.94 -10.40
C ALA A 129 4.71 -5.77 -11.12
N ALA A 130 5.22 -5.25 -12.22
CA ALA A 130 6.30 -5.89 -12.94
C ALA A 130 7.24 -4.86 -13.59
N THR A 131 8.46 -5.32 -13.90
CA THR A 131 9.48 -4.52 -14.60
C THR A 131 10.47 -5.44 -15.32
N PRO A 132 11.04 -5.04 -16.46
CA PRO A 132 12.20 -5.72 -17.03
C PRO A 132 13.34 -5.78 -16.00
N ALA A 133 13.97 -6.94 -15.82
CA ALA A 133 15.05 -7.11 -14.83
C ALA A 133 16.22 -6.14 -15.06
N GLU A 134 16.51 -5.82 -16.31
CA GLU A 134 17.57 -4.90 -16.72
C GLU A 134 17.35 -3.43 -16.27
N ASN A 135 16.12 -3.03 -15.94
CA ASN A 135 15.80 -1.69 -15.45
C ASN A 135 16.15 -1.49 -13.97
N VAL A 136 16.52 -2.56 -13.25
CA VAL A 136 16.73 -2.52 -11.81
C VAL A 136 18.20 -2.52 -11.46
N ARG A 137 18.77 -1.33 -11.29
CA ARG A 137 20.09 -1.14 -10.70
C ARG A 137 19.99 -1.26 -9.17
N ARG A 138 20.92 -1.97 -8.55
CA ARG A 138 21.02 -2.10 -7.08
C ARG A 138 22.48 -1.95 -6.67
N GLU A 139 22.82 -0.74 -6.23
CA GLU A 139 24.16 -0.42 -5.78
C GLU A 139 24.11 0.22 -4.40
N VAL A 140 25.17 -0.01 -3.63
CA VAL A 140 25.36 0.68 -2.36
C VAL A 140 25.72 2.15 -2.68
N PRO A 141 25.01 3.11 -2.10
CA PRO A 141 25.38 4.53 -2.26
C PRO A 141 26.80 4.80 -1.75
N ALA A 142 27.54 5.63 -2.49
CA ALA A 142 28.90 6.02 -2.17
C ALA A 142 28.94 7.46 -1.64
N PRO A 143 29.95 7.82 -0.81
CA PRO A 143 30.14 9.21 -0.41
C PRO A 143 30.21 10.17 -1.61
N GLY A 144 29.45 11.24 -1.54
CA GLY A 144 29.29 12.20 -2.63
C GLY A 144 28.00 12.03 -3.44
N ASP A 145 27.37 10.86 -3.40
CA ASP A 145 26.06 10.65 -4.06
C ASP A 145 25.01 11.60 -3.48
N ILE A 146 24.07 11.99 -4.33
CA ILE A 146 23.02 12.96 -4.00
C ILE A 146 21.69 12.27 -3.82
N VAL A 147 20.97 12.66 -2.77
CA VAL A 147 19.58 12.22 -2.54
C VAL A 147 18.64 13.28 -3.08
N ILE A 148 17.77 12.87 -3.99
CA ILE A 148 16.73 13.72 -4.58
C ILE A 148 15.38 13.29 -4.01
N LEU A 149 14.62 14.26 -3.47
CA LEU A 149 13.23 14.10 -3.10
C LEU A 149 12.35 14.40 -4.32
N LEU A 150 11.45 13.48 -4.63
CA LEU A 150 10.51 13.55 -5.75
C LEU A 150 9.07 13.67 -5.24
N GLY A 151 8.22 14.40 -5.97
CA GLY A 151 6.77 14.39 -5.78
C GLY A 151 6.23 15.54 -4.95
N GLY A 152 5.22 15.26 -4.14
CA GLY A 152 4.45 16.26 -3.43
C GLY A 152 5.22 17.06 -2.37
N SER A 153 4.70 18.23 -2.05
CA SER A 153 5.25 19.08 -0.98
C SER A 153 4.84 18.61 0.42
N THR A 154 5.62 18.97 1.42
CA THR A 154 5.47 18.57 2.82
C THR A 154 4.46 19.44 3.58
N GLY A 155 3.54 18.82 4.30
CA GLY A 155 2.63 19.43 5.26
C GLY A 155 2.74 18.75 6.63
N ARG A 156 1.75 18.95 7.51
CA ARG A 156 1.67 18.31 8.87
C ARG A 156 1.06 16.90 8.83
N ASP A 157 1.06 16.26 7.69
CA ASP A 157 0.48 14.93 7.54
C ASP A 157 1.16 13.94 8.51
N GLY A 158 0.38 13.32 9.39
CA GLY A 158 0.86 12.34 10.36
C GLY A 158 1.57 12.87 11.61
N CYS A 159 1.87 14.16 11.69
CA CYS A 159 2.65 14.75 12.80
C CYS A 159 1.95 14.66 14.16
N GLY A 160 0.63 14.79 14.22
CA GLY A 160 -0.17 14.70 15.46
C GLY A 160 -0.53 13.30 15.90
N GLY A 161 -0.01 12.27 15.24
CA GLY A 161 -0.26 10.88 15.58
C GLY A 161 -1.53 10.28 14.99
N ALA A 162 -2.09 10.89 13.96
CA ALA A 162 -3.22 10.36 13.19
C ALA A 162 -2.94 8.98 12.54
N THR A 163 -1.68 8.59 12.45
CA THR A 163 -1.19 7.41 11.71
C THR A 163 -0.85 6.22 12.59
N GLY A 164 -0.81 6.36 13.89
CA GLY A 164 -0.47 5.27 14.81
C GLY A 164 -1.49 4.15 14.77
N SER A 165 -1.23 3.05 14.05
CA SER A 165 -2.13 1.91 13.87
C SER A 165 -2.51 1.20 15.19
N SER A 166 -1.71 1.39 16.24
CA SER A 166 -1.89 0.77 17.57
C SER A 166 -2.58 1.68 18.59
N LYS A 167 -2.94 2.91 18.21
CA LYS A 167 -3.60 3.85 19.14
C LYS A 167 -5.09 3.56 19.28
N SER A 168 -5.61 3.76 20.50
CA SER A 168 -7.05 3.73 20.76
C SER A 168 -7.72 5.02 20.29
N HIS A 169 -8.95 4.94 19.80
CA HIS A 169 -9.75 6.10 19.45
C HIS A 169 -10.28 6.81 20.72
N THR A 170 -10.20 8.14 20.69
CA THR A 170 -10.90 9.01 21.61
C THR A 170 -11.77 9.99 20.83
N VAL A 171 -12.73 10.65 21.48
CA VAL A 171 -13.53 11.71 20.84
C VAL A 171 -12.62 12.82 20.33
N GLU A 172 -11.61 13.18 21.10
CA GLU A 172 -10.62 14.21 20.75
C GLU A 172 -9.80 13.84 19.50
N SER A 173 -9.51 12.54 19.26
CA SER A 173 -8.77 12.12 18.08
C SER A 173 -9.58 12.28 16.79
N LEU A 174 -10.90 12.16 16.83
CA LEU A 174 -11.76 12.43 15.67
C LEU A 174 -11.82 13.92 15.33
N GLU A 175 -11.84 14.79 16.35
CA GLU A 175 -11.96 16.23 16.18
C GLU A 175 -10.62 16.88 15.81
N SER A 176 -9.51 16.46 16.44
CA SER A 176 -8.20 17.09 16.28
C SER A 176 -7.33 16.47 15.18
N CYS A 177 -7.38 15.14 15.01
CA CYS A 177 -6.45 14.43 14.11
C CYS A 177 -6.98 14.27 12.68
N GLY A 178 -8.26 14.53 12.41
CA GLY A 178 -8.84 14.34 11.06
C GLY A 178 -8.19 15.20 9.97
N ALA A 179 -7.69 16.40 10.33
CA ALA A 179 -6.98 17.28 9.40
C ALA A 179 -5.56 16.79 9.07
N GLU A 180 -4.96 15.99 9.95
CA GLU A 180 -3.59 15.48 9.83
C GLU A 180 -3.52 14.05 9.23
N VAL A 181 -4.66 13.40 8.98
CA VAL A 181 -4.69 12.16 8.22
C VAL A 181 -4.17 12.46 6.81
N GLN A 182 -3.26 11.62 6.34
CA GLN A 182 -2.70 11.75 5.00
C GLN A 182 -3.84 11.73 3.97
N LYS A 183 -3.74 12.61 2.99
CA LYS A 183 -4.69 12.72 1.87
C LYS A 183 -3.98 12.41 0.58
N GLY A 184 -4.37 11.32 -0.06
CA GLY A 184 -3.78 10.89 -1.32
C GLY A 184 -4.03 11.88 -2.46
N ASN A 185 -3.02 12.04 -3.31
CA ASN A 185 -3.06 12.83 -4.55
C ASN A 185 -2.68 11.94 -5.74
N ALA A 186 -3.66 11.21 -6.28
CA ALA A 186 -3.46 10.26 -7.36
C ALA A 186 -2.79 10.86 -8.62
N PRO A 187 -3.10 12.10 -9.06
CA PRO A 187 -2.37 12.73 -10.17
C PRO A 187 -0.87 12.87 -9.92
N GLU A 188 -0.44 13.16 -8.70
CA GLU A 188 1.00 13.25 -8.36
C GLU A 188 1.65 11.87 -8.38
N GLU A 189 0.99 10.86 -7.84
CA GLU A 189 1.43 9.47 -7.91
C GLU A 189 1.57 8.98 -9.36
N ARG A 190 0.67 9.40 -10.25
CA ARG A 190 0.74 9.05 -11.68
C ARG A 190 2.00 9.58 -12.34
N LYS A 191 2.45 10.78 -11.98
CA LYS A 191 3.71 11.34 -12.48
C LYS A 191 4.91 10.50 -12.00
N LEU A 192 4.91 10.10 -10.73
CA LEU A 192 5.92 9.18 -10.18
C LEU A 192 5.94 7.87 -10.96
N GLN A 193 4.79 7.21 -11.16
CA GLN A 193 4.71 5.98 -11.95
C GLN A 193 5.29 6.14 -13.36
N ARG A 194 5.05 7.26 -14.02
CA ARG A 194 5.57 7.51 -15.38
C ARG A 194 7.08 7.68 -15.38
N LEU A 195 7.64 8.42 -14.41
CA LEU A 195 9.09 8.56 -14.25
C LEU A 195 9.76 7.21 -13.99
N PHE A 196 9.20 6.41 -13.06
CA PHE A 196 9.75 5.09 -12.71
C PHE A 196 9.48 4.00 -13.77
N ARG A 197 8.74 4.30 -14.83
CA ARG A 197 8.63 3.46 -16.02
C ARG A 197 9.67 3.80 -17.09
N ASN A 198 10.33 4.94 -16.97
CA ASN A 198 11.39 5.35 -17.87
C ASN A 198 12.69 4.61 -17.54
N LYS A 199 13.18 3.78 -18.47
CA LYS A 199 14.42 2.98 -18.32
C LYS A 199 15.62 3.87 -17.98
N GLU A 200 15.78 4.99 -18.65
CA GLU A 200 16.90 5.93 -18.46
C GLU A 200 16.91 6.44 -17.01
N ALA A 201 15.76 6.91 -16.50
CA ALA A 201 15.62 7.34 -15.11
C ALA A 201 15.90 6.20 -14.10
N CYS A 202 15.39 5.01 -14.35
CA CYS A 202 15.59 3.85 -13.48
C CYS A 202 17.05 3.44 -13.34
N LEU A 203 17.83 3.51 -14.43
CA LEU A 203 19.25 3.14 -14.45
C LEU A 203 20.14 4.17 -13.74
N MET A 204 19.69 5.42 -13.56
CA MET A 204 20.39 6.41 -12.75
C MET A 204 20.23 6.19 -11.25
N ILE A 205 19.18 5.44 -10.82
CA ILE A 205 18.82 5.27 -9.41
C ILE A 205 19.61 4.09 -8.82
N LYS A 206 20.49 4.35 -7.85
CA LYS A 206 21.18 3.33 -7.06
C LYS A 206 20.24 2.68 -6.02
N ARG A 207 19.59 3.50 -5.22
CA ARG A 207 18.58 3.12 -4.20
C ARG A 207 17.41 4.09 -4.22
N CYS A 208 16.26 3.64 -3.77
CA CYS A 208 15.15 4.51 -3.49
C CYS A 208 14.22 3.94 -2.42
N ASN A 209 13.53 4.83 -1.73
CA ASN A 209 12.45 4.54 -0.79
C ASN A 209 11.24 5.42 -1.09
N ASP A 210 10.06 4.94 -0.72
CA ASP A 210 8.86 5.76 -0.63
C ASP A 210 8.77 6.48 0.73
N PHE A 211 7.93 7.49 0.80
CA PHE A 211 7.63 8.18 2.05
C PHE A 211 6.40 7.58 2.70
N GLY A 212 6.59 7.09 3.91
CA GLY A 212 5.57 6.62 4.82
C GLY A 212 5.84 7.14 6.23
N ALA A 213 5.63 6.30 7.24
CA ALA A 213 5.87 6.62 8.64
C ALA A 213 7.31 7.09 8.87
N GLY A 214 7.46 8.19 9.61
CA GLY A 214 8.74 8.82 9.92
C GLY A 214 9.29 9.76 8.84
N GLY A 215 8.59 9.94 7.73
CA GLY A 215 8.89 10.96 6.73
C GLY A 215 10.33 10.94 6.21
N VAL A 216 10.97 12.11 6.17
CA VAL A 216 12.37 12.30 5.74
C VAL A 216 13.33 11.46 6.59
N SER A 217 13.10 11.36 7.90
CA SER A 217 13.96 10.63 8.83
C SER A 217 14.10 9.15 8.45
N VAL A 218 13.04 8.53 7.94
CA VAL A 218 13.02 7.13 7.54
C VAL A 218 13.29 6.98 6.04
N ALA A 219 12.50 7.62 5.19
CA ALA A 219 12.60 7.45 3.73
C ALA A 219 13.99 7.80 3.19
N ILE A 220 14.62 8.86 3.70
CA ILE A 220 15.97 9.26 3.34
C ILE A 220 16.98 8.61 4.28
N GLY A 221 16.72 8.61 5.59
CA GLY A 221 17.65 8.11 6.61
C GLY A 221 18.08 6.65 6.45
N GLU A 222 17.30 5.83 5.75
CA GLU A 222 17.62 4.41 5.48
C GLU A 222 18.37 4.17 4.15
N LEU A 223 18.59 5.21 3.33
CA LEU A 223 19.19 5.05 2.00
C LEU A 223 20.69 4.75 2.06
N ALA A 224 21.40 5.30 3.05
CA ALA A 224 22.84 5.09 3.22
C ALA A 224 23.24 5.16 4.72
N ASP A 225 24.39 4.64 5.06
CA ASP A 225 24.89 4.66 6.45
C ASP A 225 25.27 6.07 6.92
N GLY A 226 25.90 6.86 6.07
CA GLY A 226 26.24 8.25 6.32
C GLY A 226 25.40 9.18 5.47
N LEU A 227 24.69 10.14 6.08
CA LEU A 227 23.79 11.07 5.40
C LEU A 227 23.81 12.45 6.06
N GLU A 228 23.91 13.48 5.25
CA GLU A 228 23.69 14.86 5.67
C GLU A 228 22.49 15.43 4.92
N ILE A 229 21.42 15.74 5.64
CA ILE A 229 20.14 16.20 5.10
C ILE A 229 19.96 17.68 5.40
N ASP A 230 19.60 18.47 4.38
CA ASP A 230 19.18 19.86 4.52
C ASP A 230 17.65 19.93 4.52
N LEU A 231 17.06 20.10 5.70
CA LEU A 231 15.61 20.23 5.84
C LEU A 231 15.05 21.55 5.26
N ASN A 232 15.91 22.57 5.04
CA ASN A 232 15.47 23.81 4.38
C ASN A 232 15.19 23.58 2.87
N ALA A 233 15.84 22.58 2.26
CA ALA A 233 15.62 22.22 0.87
C ALA A 233 14.34 21.39 0.66
N VAL A 234 13.74 20.86 1.72
CA VAL A 234 12.51 20.05 1.63
C VAL A 234 11.33 20.91 1.21
N PRO A 235 10.65 20.59 0.08
CA PRO A 235 9.52 21.38 -0.40
C PRO A 235 8.36 21.40 0.60
N LYS A 236 7.77 22.56 0.82
CA LYS A 236 6.68 22.79 1.78
C LYS A 236 5.38 23.15 1.09
N LYS A 237 4.24 22.67 1.61
CA LYS A 237 2.90 23.07 1.17
C LYS A 237 2.56 24.50 1.60
N TYR A 238 3.10 24.91 2.76
CA TYR A 238 2.87 26.23 3.39
C TYR A 238 4.01 26.54 4.35
N GLU A 239 4.15 27.80 4.70
CA GLU A 239 5.15 28.27 5.68
C GLU A 239 4.72 27.92 7.13
N GLY A 240 5.69 27.95 8.06
CA GLY A 240 5.46 27.72 9.48
C GLY A 240 5.63 26.26 9.91
N LEU A 241 6.17 25.39 9.05
CA LEU A 241 6.66 24.08 9.45
C LEU A 241 8.01 24.20 10.13
N ASP A 242 8.18 23.58 11.30
CA ASP A 242 9.45 23.51 11.99
C ASP A 242 10.32 22.33 11.50
N GLY A 243 11.56 22.25 12.01
CA GLY A 243 12.50 21.21 11.61
C GLY A 243 12.04 19.79 11.97
N THR A 244 11.31 19.63 13.08
CA THR A 244 10.76 18.34 13.51
C THR A 244 9.65 17.91 12.57
N GLU A 245 8.70 18.81 12.29
CA GLU A 245 7.60 18.55 11.36
C GLU A 245 8.11 18.18 9.96
N LEU A 246 9.14 18.88 9.45
CA LEU A 246 9.77 18.56 8.18
C LEU A 246 10.45 17.19 8.19
N ALA A 247 11.07 16.80 9.32
CA ALA A 247 11.80 15.54 9.44
C ALA A 247 10.87 14.32 9.53
N ILE A 248 9.69 14.45 10.16
CA ILE A 248 8.81 13.31 10.45
C ILE A 248 7.52 13.28 9.66
N SER A 249 7.18 14.34 8.93
CA SER A 249 5.92 14.41 8.17
C SER A 249 5.76 13.27 7.19
N GLU A 250 4.58 12.68 7.20
CA GLU A 250 4.18 11.56 6.36
C GLU A 250 3.40 11.98 5.11
N SER A 251 3.63 13.23 4.61
CA SER A 251 3.00 13.68 3.36
C SER A 251 3.27 12.69 2.24
N GLN A 252 2.19 12.32 1.56
CA GLN A 252 2.15 11.22 0.59
C GLN A 252 2.66 11.66 -0.80
N GLU A 253 2.72 10.67 -1.72
CA GLU A 253 3.18 10.82 -3.10
C GLU A 253 4.57 11.44 -3.20
N ARG A 254 5.46 10.99 -2.31
CA ARG A 254 6.88 11.36 -2.32
C ARG A 254 7.74 10.11 -2.42
N MET A 255 8.86 10.24 -3.13
CA MET A 255 9.91 9.22 -3.23
C MET A 255 11.26 9.87 -2.96
N ALA A 256 12.20 9.11 -2.40
CA ALA A 256 13.59 9.52 -2.29
C ALA A 256 14.47 8.60 -3.13
N VAL A 257 15.33 9.17 -3.98
CA VAL A 257 16.24 8.42 -4.84
C VAL A 257 17.67 8.86 -4.63
N VAL A 258 18.60 7.91 -4.72
CA VAL A 258 20.05 8.19 -4.69
C VAL A 258 20.59 8.09 -6.10
N VAL A 259 21.23 9.17 -6.55
CA VAL A 259 21.85 9.26 -7.87
C VAL A 259 23.31 9.75 -7.74
N GLU A 260 24.14 9.40 -8.73
CA GLU A 260 25.51 9.91 -8.82
C GLU A 260 25.51 11.39 -9.16
N PRO A 261 26.50 12.18 -8.65
CA PRO A 261 26.54 13.63 -8.86
C PRO A 261 26.45 14.04 -10.34
N HIS A 262 27.08 13.32 -11.24
CA HIS A 262 27.08 13.61 -12.67
C HIS A 262 25.75 13.33 -13.37
N ASN A 263 24.84 12.57 -12.75
CA ASN A 263 23.51 12.24 -13.28
C ASN A 263 22.41 13.17 -12.75
N VAL A 264 22.70 14.04 -11.78
CA VAL A 264 21.67 14.88 -11.12
C VAL A 264 20.89 15.72 -12.14
N ASP A 265 21.57 16.51 -12.96
CA ASP A 265 20.90 17.40 -13.91
C ASP A 265 20.06 16.63 -14.95
N ALA A 266 20.58 15.51 -15.45
CA ALA A 266 19.85 14.65 -16.37
C ALA A 266 18.60 14.03 -15.71
N PHE A 267 18.71 13.58 -14.47
CA PHE A 267 17.59 13.05 -13.71
C PHE A 267 16.52 14.10 -13.42
N LEU A 268 16.91 15.30 -13.00
CA LEU A 268 15.99 16.44 -12.80
C LEU A 268 15.27 16.81 -14.10
N ALA A 269 15.96 16.76 -15.24
CA ALA A 269 15.33 17.00 -16.55
C ALA A 269 14.28 15.94 -16.89
N LEU A 270 14.52 14.67 -16.59
CA LEU A 270 13.53 13.59 -16.79
C LEU A 270 12.33 13.77 -15.87
N ALA A 271 12.52 14.11 -14.60
CA ALA A 271 11.43 14.42 -13.68
C ALA A 271 10.58 15.60 -14.17
N ASN A 272 11.23 16.67 -14.65
CA ASN A 272 10.54 17.85 -15.17
C ASN A 272 9.68 17.54 -16.42
N LYS A 273 10.10 16.59 -17.28
CA LYS A 273 9.28 16.15 -18.43
C LYS A 273 7.92 15.54 -17.98
N GLU A 274 7.87 14.98 -16.78
CA GLU A 274 6.64 14.45 -16.18
C GLU A 274 5.91 15.51 -15.32
N ASN A 275 6.34 16.76 -15.31
CA ASN A 275 5.85 17.80 -14.39
C ASN A 275 5.94 17.38 -12.92
N LEU A 276 6.98 16.66 -12.57
CA LEU A 276 7.23 16.15 -11.23
C LEU A 276 8.26 17.04 -10.53
N GLN A 277 7.93 17.53 -9.35
CA GLN A 277 8.88 18.25 -8.51
C GLN A 277 10.01 17.29 -8.10
N ALA A 278 11.26 17.75 -8.24
CA ALA A 278 12.45 16.99 -7.88
C ALA A 278 13.48 17.94 -7.28
N VAL A 279 13.92 17.69 -6.06
CA VAL A 279 14.83 18.58 -5.32
C VAL A 279 15.93 17.78 -4.63
N PRO A 280 17.22 18.10 -4.85
CA PRO A 280 18.32 17.59 -4.03
C PRO A 280 18.16 18.05 -2.58
N VAL A 281 18.09 17.10 -1.64
CA VAL A 281 17.84 17.39 -0.22
C VAL A 281 18.89 16.82 0.72
N ALA A 282 19.75 15.90 0.23
CA ALA A 282 20.78 15.30 1.06
C ALA A 282 21.98 14.85 0.23
N GLN A 283 23.10 14.63 0.91
CA GLN A 283 24.30 14.04 0.37
C GLN A 283 24.75 12.85 1.21
N VAL A 284 25.20 11.80 0.54
CA VAL A 284 25.84 10.64 1.20
C VAL A 284 27.23 11.04 1.68
N LYS A 285 27.55 10.69 2.93
CA LYS A 285 28.83 10.99 3.59
C LYS A 285 29.58 9.69 3.92
N ALA A 286 30.89 9.83 4.08
CA ALA A 286 31.75 8.72 4.49
C ALA A 286 31.56 8.36 5.98
N GLU A 287 31.30 9.34 6.83
CA GLU A 287 31.04 9.12 8.25
C GLU A 287 29.67 8.47 8.45
N PRO A 288 29.54 7.32 9.14
CA PRO A 288 28.27 6.62 9.29
C PRO A 288 27.39 7.28 10.38
N ARG A 289 26.81 8.40 10.04
CA ARG A 289 25.93 9.22 10.89
C ARG A 289 24.75 9.75 10.08
N LEU A 290 23.60 9.86 10.75
CA LEU A 290 22.45 10.60 10.26
C LEU A 290 22.52 12.02 10.83
N VAL A 291 22.73 12.99 9.96
CA VAL A 291 22.79 14.42 10.32
C VAL A 291 21.67 15.16 9.60
N MET A 292 20.92 16.00 10.33
CA MET A 292 19.89 16.87 9.77
C MET A 292 20.14 18.31 10.19
N ASN A 293 20.19 19.19 9.22
CA ASN A 293 20.39 20.63 9.41
C ASN A 293 19.09 21.39 9.11
N TRP A 294 18.76 22.35 9.96
CA TRP A 294 17.61 23.26 9.81
C TRP A 294 17.96 24.66 10.34
N ASN A 295 17.75 25.69 9.52
CA ASN A 295 18.01 27.08 9.86
C ASN A 295 19.42 27.32 10.46
N GLY A 296 20.43 26.70 9.84
CA GLY A 296 21.82 26.83 10.27
C GLY A 296 22.18 26.06 11.55
N LYS A 297 21.27 25.25 12.07
CA LYS A 297 21.50 24.41 13.23
C LYS A 297 21.43 22.94 12.87
N LYS A 298 22.29 22.14 13.46
CA LYS A 298 22.22 20.70 13.43
C LYS A 298 21.18 20.24 14.47
N ILE A 299 20.03 19.74 14.01
CA ILE A 299 18.94 19.33 14.91
C ILE A 299 18.91 17.81 15.16
N VAL A 300 19.58 17.02 14.29
CA VAL A 300 19.79 15.58 14.46
C VAL A 300 21.26 15.30 14.17
N ASP A 301 21.88 14.48 15.01
CA ASP A 301 23.24 13.96 14.83
C ASP A 301 23.38 12.63 15.58
N ILE A 302 23.04 11.53 14.88
CA ILE A 302 22.94 10.18 15.48
C ILE A 302 23.85 9.22 14.71
N SER A 303 24.64 8.41 15.45
CA SER A 303 25.48 7.39 14.82
C SER A 303 24.64 6.26 14.21
N ARG A 304 25.12 5.67 13.13
CA ARG A 304 24.48 4.50 12.51
C ARG A 304 24.44 3.30 13.44
N GLU A 305 25.47 3.14 14.26
CA GLU A 305 25.52 2.09 15.29
C GLU A 305 24.32 2.18 16.26
N PHE A 306 24.01 3.39 16.74
CA PHE A 306 22.84 3.60 17.60
C PHE A 306 21.54 3.30 16.87
N LEU A 307 21.38 3.76 15.63
CA LEU A 307 20.17 3.48 14.83
C LEU A 307 19.97 1.99 14.55
N ASN A 308 21.07 1.24 14.41
CA ASN A 308 21.03 -0.20 14.15
C ASN A 308 20.92 -1.06 15.41
N SER A 309 20.93 -0.47 16.60
CA SER A 309 20.90 -1.20 17.88
C SER A 309 19.56 -1.91 18.16
N ASN A 310 18.50 -1.61 17.41
CA ASN A 310 17.15 -2.16 17.58
C ASN A 310 16.53 -2.00 18.99
N GLY A 311 17.16 -1.22 19.87
CA GLY A 311 16.73 -1.01 21.25
C GLY A 311 16.99 -2.22 22.16
N ALA A 312 16.29 -2.25 23.30
CA ALA A 312 16.42 -3.37 24.26
C ALA A 312 15.70 -4.63 23.76
N ASP A 313 16.26 -5.78 24.03
CA ASP A 313 15.63 -7.08 23.76
C ASP A 313 14.29 -7.17 24.48
N LYS A 314 13.26 -7.61 23.74
CA LYS A 314 11.93 -7.82 24.28
C LYS A 314 11.67 -9.31 24.39
N HIS A 315 11.35 -9.73 25.60
CA HIS A 315 10.93 -11.10 25.88
C HIS A 315 9.45 -11.11 26.25
N ILE A 316 8.69 -12.03 25.66
CA ILE A 316 7.29 -12.24 25.96
C ILE A 316 7.00 -13.73 26.03
N ASP A 317 6.39 -14.16 27.12
CA ASP A 317 5.89 -15.53 27.29
C ASP A 317 4.43 -15.58 26.84
N ILE A 318 4.14 -16.44 25.88
CA ILE A 318 2.79 -16.62 25.33
C ILE A 318 2.36 -18.06 25.59
N THR A 319 1.24 -18.21 26.29
CA THR A 319 0.56 -19.49 26.41
C THR A 319 -0.66 -19.49 25.49
N PRO A 320 -0.63 -20.18 24.34
CA PRO A 320 -1.76 -20.24 23.44
C PRO A 320 -2.91 -21.04 24.10
N GLU A 321 -4.12 -20.49 24.00
CA GLU A 321 -5.30 -21.25 24.39
C GLU A 321 -5.54 -22.40 23.40
N ALA A 322 -6.09 -23.52 23.91
CA ALA A 322 -6.48 -24.62 23.04
C ALA A 322 -7.58 -24.16 22.05
N PRO A 323 -7.47 -24.50 20.75
CA PRO A 323 -8.47 -24.11 19.78
C PRO A 323 -9.83 -24.69 20.14
N ALA A 324 -10.85 -23.84 20.19
CA ALA A 324 -12.23 -24.21 20.50
C ALA A 324 -13.12 -24.03 19.25
N LEU A 325 -12.82 -24.79 18.20
CA LEU A 325 -13.66 -24.79 16.98
C LEU A 325 -15.09 -25.31 17.35
N LYS A 326 -16.05 -24.41 17.24
CA LYS A 326 -17.46 -24.72 17.53
C LYS A 326 -18.16 -25.03 16.22
N GLU A 327 -18.87 -26.14 16.18
CA GLU A 327 -19.80 -26.43 15.10
C GLU A 327 -20.97 -25.45 15.17
N LYS A 328 -21.42 -24.98 14.02
CA LYS A 328 -22.61 -24.12 13.93
C LYS A 328 -23.85 -25.02 13.97
N GLU A 329 -24.65 -24.85 15.00
CA GLU A 329 -25.98 -25.50 15.05
C GLU A 329 -26.90 -24.89 14.00
N ILE A 330 -27.48 -25.75 13.16
CA ILE A 330 -28.42 -25.35 12.11
C ILE A 330 -29.80 -25.79 12.56
N SER A 331 -30.71 -24.84 12.77
CA SER A 331 -32.09 -25.06 13.13
C SER A 331 -33.03 -24.40 12.13
N GLY A 332 -34.30 -24.85 12.06
CA GLY A 332 -35.27 -24.32 11.13
C GLY A 332 -35.35 -25.08 9.80
N SER A 333 -36.18 -24.60 8.89
CA SER A 333 -36.39 -25.21 7.57
C SER A 333 -35.24 -24.83 6.60
N PHE A 334 -35.09 -25.63 5.54
CA PHE A 334 -34.15 -25.31 4.45
C PHE A 334 -34.40 -23.92 3.85
N ALA A 335 -35.66 -23.55 3.63
CA ALA A 335 -36.00 -22.26 3.02
C ALA A 335 -35.62 -21.09 3.92
N GLU A 336 -35.85 -21.17 5.22
CA GLU A 336 -35.44 -20.17 6.21
C GLU A 336 -33.91 -20.01 6.26
N ASN A 337 -33.20 -21.14 6.37
CA ASN A 337 -31.75 -21.14 6.42
C ASN A 337 -31.11 -20.62 5.11
N TYR A 338 -31.68 -21.01 3.96
CA TYR A 338 -31.20 -20.51 2.66
C TYR A 338 -31.43 -19.00 2.50
N SER A 339 -32.59 -18.50 2.90
CA SER A 339 -32.91 -17.08 2.88
C SER A 339 -31.99 -16.28 3.81
N ALA A 340 -31.75 -16.79 5.02
CA ALA A 340 -30.81 -16.18 5.97
C ALA A 340 -29.38 -16.13 5.41
N LEU A 341 -28.92 -17.24 4.81
CA LEU A 341 -27.59 -17.29 4.19
C LEU A 341 -27.47 -16.32 3.01
N ALA A 342 -28.48 -16.25 2.14
CA ALA A 342 -28.48 -15.33 1.00
C ALA A 342 -28.51 -13.85 1.42
N SER A 343 -29.00 -13.55 2.61
CA SER A 343 -29.06 -12.22 3.21
C SER A 343 -27.82 -11.87 4.04
N ASP A 344 -26.95 -12.84 4.34
CA ASP A 344 -25.73 -12.62 5.11
C ASP A 344 -24.78 -11.70 4.35
N LEU A 345 -24.25 -10.68 5.02
CA LEU A 345 -23.35 -9.68 4.43
C LEU A 345 -22.08 -10.30 3.83
N ASN A 346 -21.62 -11.44 4.34
CA ASN A 346 -20.45 -12.13 3.79
C ASN A 346 -20.78 -12.99 2.57
N ILE A 347 -22.06 -13.31 2.33
CA ILE A 347 -22.52 -14.19 1.24
C ILE A 347 -23.22 -13.42 0.12
N CYS A 348 -23.96 -12.36 0.46
CA CYS A 348 -24.67 -11.57 -0.53
C CYS A 348 -23.72 -10.97 -1.59
N SER A 349 -24.27 -10.68 -2.77
CA SER A 349 -23.46 -10.13 -3.88
C SER A 349 -22.78 -8.80 -3.52
N LYS A 350 -21.47 -8.73 -3.76
CA LYS A 350 -20.67 -7.51 -3.64
C LYS A 350 -20.61 -6.69 -4.96
N ARG A 351 -21.50 -6.97 -5.92
CA ARG A 351 -21.46 -6.34 -7.24
C ARG A 351 -21.54 -4.82 -7.15
N GLY A 352 -22.47 -4.29 -6.37
CA GLY A 352 -22.62 -2.83 -6.19
C GLY A 352 -21.40 -2.14 -5.56
N LEU A 353 -20.60 -2.88 -4.77
CA LEU A 353 -19.32 -2.40 -4.26
C LEU A 353 -18.26 -2.43 -5.37
N SER A 354 -18.14 -3.54 -6.11
CA SER A 354 -17.13 -3.72 -7.16
C SER A 354 -17.31 -2.75 -8.32
N GLU A 355 -18.54 -2.41 -8.69
CA GLU A 355 -18.83 -1.49 -9.81
C GLU A 355 -18.39 -0.03 -9.57
N ARG A 356 -17.93 0.31 -8.38
CA ARG A 356 -17.28 1.62 -8.10
C ARG A 356 -15.85 1.70 -8.60
N PHE A 357 -15.22 0.54 -8.86
CA PHE A 357 -13.82 0.41 -9.22
C PHE A 357 -13.70 0.07 -10.69
N ASP A 358 -12.81 0.76 -11.40
CA ASP A 358 -12.52 0.38 -12.76
C ASP A 358 -11.63 -0.87 -12.77
N SER A 359 -12.13 -1.94 -13.39
CA SER A 359 -11.41 -3.20 -13.54
C SER A 359 -10.79 -3.38 -14.92
N THR A 360 -10.97 -2.41 -15.84
CA THR A 360 -10.63 -2.55 -17.26
C THR A 360 -9.46 -1.71 -17.72
N ILE A 361 -9.02 -0.75 -16.92
CA ILE A 361 -7.93 0.16 -17.27
C ILE A 361 -6.66 -0.61 -17.63
N GLY A 362 -6.04 -0.19 -18.72
CA GLY A 362 -4.82 -0.82 -19.24
C GLY A 362 -5.09 -2.01 -20.15
N ALA A 363 -6.36 -2.42 -20.32
CA ALA A 363 -6.80 -3.52 -21.19
C ALA A 363 -6.09 -4.87 -20.92
N GLY A 364 -5.54 -5.04 -19.71
CA GLY A 364 -4.84 -6.28 -19.32
C GLY A 364 -5.70 -7.26 -18.54
N THR A 365 -6.95 -6.91 -18.18
CA THR A 365 -7.83 -7.76 -17.37
C THR A 365 -8.33 -8.94 -18.20
N VAL A 366 -7.98 -10.16 -17.76
CA VAL A 366 -8.40 -11.42 -18.41
C VAL A 366 -9.70 -11.92 -17.82
N LEU A 367 -9.82 -11.92 -16.48
CA LEU A 367 -11.07 -12.26 -15.79
C LEU A 367 -11.70 -10.97 -15.25
N MET A 368 -12.88 -10.66 -15.78
CA MET A 368 -13.71 -9.55 -15.27
C MET A 368 -14.26 -9.90 -13.89
N PRO A 369 -14.52 -8.93 -12.99
CA PRO A 369 -14.96 -9.18 -11.61
C PRO A 369 -16.17 -10.10 -11.49
N PHE A 370 -17.05 -10.08 -12.49
CA PHE A 370 -18.21 -10.95 -12.59
C PHE A 370 -18.26 -11.58 -13.98
N GLY A 371 -18.26 -12.90 -14.03
CA GLY A 371 -18.28 -13.71 -15.26
C GLY A 371 -19.61 -14.41 -15.49
N GLY A 372 -19.58 -15.37 -16.42
CA GLY A 372 -20.71 -16.14 -16.87
C GLY A 372 -21.63 -15.37 -17.82
N LYS A 373 -22.61 -16.07 -18.41
CA LYS A 373 -23.54 -15.53 -19.43
C LYS A 373 -24.24 -14.24 -18.96
N ASN A 374 -24.58 -14.16 -17.69
CA ASN A 374 -25.31 -13.02 -17.11
C ASN A 374 -24.42 -12.04 -16.34
N GLN A 375 -23.10 -12.27 -16.32
CA GLN A 375 -22.12 -11.46 -15.56
C GLN A 375 -22.51 -11.31 -14.08
N LEU A 376 -22.91 -12.41 -13.45
CA LEU A 376 -23.33 -12.42 -12.05
C LEU A 376 -22.44 -13.30 -11.16
N THR A 377 -21.57 -14.13 -11.75
CA THR A 377 -20.70 -15.03 -11.01
C THR A 377 -19.41 -14.33 -10.65
N PRO A 378 -19.11 -14.11 -9.34
CA PRO A 378 -17.88 -13.47 -8.94
C PRO A 378 -16.67 -14.36 -9.25
N ILE A 379 -15.58 -13.75 -9.68
CA ILE A 379 -14.28 -14.45 -9.87
C ILE A 379 -13.67 -14.79 -8.52
N GLN A 380 -12.88 -15.86 -8.49
CA GLN A 380 -12.18 -16.31 -7.29
C GLN A 380 -10.71 -15.88 -7.25
N ALA A 381 -10.11 -15.59 -8.39
CA ALA A 381 -8.79 -15.00 -8.51
C ALA A 381 -8.80 -13.91 -9.59
N MET A 382 -7.99 -12.89 -9.39
CA MET A 382 -7.72 -11.87 -10.39
C MET A 382 -6.68 -12.40 -11.36
N VAL A 383 -6.94 -12.29 -12.66
CA VAL A 383 -6.00 -12.68 -13.73
C VAL A 383 -5.81 -11.49 -14.66
N GLN A 384 -4.57 -11.06 -14.79
CA GLN A 384 -4.22 -9.89 -15.61
C GLN A 384 -2.94 -10.14 -16.40
N LYS A 385 -2.90 -9.66 -17.64
CA LYS A 385 -1.69 -9.64 -18.44
C LYS A 385 -0.63 -8.76 -17.81
N ILE A 386 0.62 -9.19 -17.89
CA ILE A 386 1.76 -8.38 -17.44
C ILE A 386 1.83 -7.12 -18.29
N SER A 387 2.03 -5.97 -17.67
CA SER A 387 2.02 -4.67 -18.36
C SER A 387 3.36 -4.38 -19.04
N VAL A 388 3.47 -4.70 -20.32
CA VAL A 388 4.71 -4.59 -21.13
C VAL A 388 4.84 -3.28 -21.93
N GLU A 389 4.07 -2.27 -21.64
CA GLU A 389 4.07 -0.93 -22.28
C GLU A 389 4.19 -0.95 -23.83
N LYS A 390 3.17 -0.51 -24.55
CA LYS A 390 3.16 -0.39 -26.03
C LYS A 390 3.55 -1.65 -26.82
N LYS A 391 3.81 -2.75 -26.14
CA LYS A 391 4.13 -4.08 -26.70
C LYS A 391 3.02 -5.06 -26.33
N HIS A 392 3.15 -6.31 -26.79
CA HIS A 392 2.17 -7.37 -26.55
C HIS A 392 2.79 -8.52 -25.74
N THR A 393 1.98 -9.09 -24.83
CA THR A 393 2.26 -10.36 -24.16
C THR A 393 0.95 -11.09 -23.89
N ASP A 394 1.00 -12.42 -23.85
CA ASP A 394 -0.08 -13.27 -23.35
C ASP A 394 0.22 -13.80 -21.94
N ASP A 395 1.39 -13.52 -21.41
CA ASP A 395 1.75 -13.90 -20.05
C ASP A 395 0.93 -13.13 -19.01
N CYS A 396 0.39 -13.88 -18.04
CA CYS A 396 -0.51 -13.38 -17.04
C CYS A 396 0.03 -13.58 -15.64
N SER A 397 -0.35 -12.68 -14.76
CA SER A 397 -0.23 -12.83 -13.31
C SER A 397 -1.58 -13.15 -12.69
N LEU A 398 -1.56 -13.95 -11.61
CA LEU A 398 -2.73 -14.32 -10.86
C LEU A 398 -2.59 -13.86 -9.41
N MET A 399 -3.69 -13.37 -8.82
CA MET A 399 -3.75 -12.94 -7.43
C MET A 399 -5.05 -13.41 -6.79
N ALA A 400 -4.97 -14.04 -5.61
CA ALA A 400 -6.12 -14.48 -4.83
C ALA A 400 -5.91 -14.21 -3.35
N PHE A 401 -6.97 -14.31 -2.57
CA PHE A 401 -6.90 -14.28 -1.10
C PHE A 401 -7.74 -15.39 -0.50
N GLY A 402 -7.40 -15.76 0.74
CA GLY A 402 -8.22 -16.60 1.60
C GLY A 402 -8.26 -15.99 2.99
N TYR A 403 -9.44 -15.94 3.60
CA TYR A 403 -9.58 -15.46 4.98
C TYR A 403 -10.97 -15.72 5.55
N ASN A 404 -11.03 -16.23 6.77
CA ASN A 404 -12.26 -16.38 7.52
C ASN A 404 -12.06 -15.87 8.97
N PRO A 405 -12.62 -14.70 9.33
CA PRO A 405 -12.43 -14.11 10.66
C PRO A 405 -13.04 -14.97 11.78
N PHE A 406 -14.14 -15.67 11.52
CA PHE A 406 -14.82 -16.50 12.52
C PHE A 406 -14.00 -17.72 12.93
N ILE A 407 -13.27 -18.33 11.97
CA ILE A 407 -12.34 -19.42 12.26
C ILE A 407 -11.09 -18.87 12.93
N THR A 408 -10.56 -17.73 12.43
CA THR A 408 -9.35 -17.09 12.95
C THR A 408 -9.52 -16.64 14.40
N GLU A 409 -10.69 -16.14 14.79
CA GLU A 409 -11.02 -15.77 16.18
C GLU A 409 -10.98 -16.98 17.12
N GLN A 410 -11.48 -18.14 16.66
CA GLN A 410 -11.50 -19.37 17.45
C GLN A 410 -10.13 -20.07 17.49
N SER A 411 -9.38 -19.99 16.41
CA SER A 411 -8.05 -20.56 16.28
C SER A 411 -7.22 -19.82 15.22
N PRO A 412 -6.30 -18.94 15.62
CA PRO A 412 -5.41 -18.24 14.69
C PRO A 412 -4.60 -19.21 13.82
N TYR A 413 -4.17 -20.35 14.36
CA TYR A 413 -3.46 -21.38 13.61
C TYR A 413 -4.30 -21.95 12.46
N HIS A 414 -5.52 -22.43 12.74
CA HIS A 414 -6.40 -22.99 11.72
C HIS A 414 -6.88 -21.91 10.75
N GLY A 415 -7.14 -20.69 11.23
CA GLY A 415 -7.49 -19.56 10.40
C GLY A 415 -6.42 -19.24 9.36
N ALA A 416 -5.16 -19.14 9.78
CA ALA A 416 -4.04 -18.91 8.89
C ALA A 416 -3.78 -20.07 7.91
N TYR A 417 -3.82 -21.31 8.41
CA TYR A 417 -3.65 -22.51 7.59
C TYR A 417 -4.71 -22.61 6.48
N LEU A 418 -5.99 -22.45 6.83
CA LEU A 418 -7.07 -22.51 5.86
C LEU A 418 -7.07 -21.32 4.89
N ALA A 419 -6.64 -20.14 5.32
CA ALA A 419 -6.50 -18.99 4.45
C ALA A 419 -5.49 -19.23 3.31
N VAL A 420 -4.34 -19.86 3.64
CA VAL A 420 -3.35 -20.24 2.63
C VAL A 420 -3.91 -21.29 1.67
N ILE A 421 -4.55 -22.36 2.20
CA ILE A 421 -5.17 -23.41 1.35
C ILE A 421 -6.21 -22.79 0.42
N GLU A 422 -7.11 -21.97 0.93
CA GLU A 422 -8.17 -21.31 0.15
C GLU A 422 -7.56 -20.48 -0.99
N SER A 423 -6.56 -19.67 -0.69
CA SER A 423 -5.87 -18.83 -1.69
C SER A 423 -5.22 -19.69 -2.79
N VAL A 424 -4.49 -20.75 -2.41
CA VAL A 424 -3.85 -21.67 -3.36
C VAL A 424 -4.89 -22.40 -4.23
N CYS A 425 -5.96 -22.91 -3.64
CA CYS A 425 -7.05 -23.56 -4.38
C CYS A 425 -7.70 -22.61 -5.40
N LYS A 426 -7.92 -21.34 -5.04
CA LYS A 426 -8.46 -20.33 -5.95
C LYS A 426 -7.52 -20.07 -7.13
N LEU A 427 -6.21 -20.00 -6.91
CA LEU A 427 -5.21 -19.83 -7.97
C LEU A 427 -5.20 -21.03 -8.92
N ILE A 428 -5.19 -22.27 -8.40
CA ILE A 428 -5.23 -23.49 -9.20
C ILE A 428 -6.52 -23.57 -10.03
N ALA A 429 -7.67 -23.28 -9.40
CA ALA A 429 -8.96 -23.26 -10.08
C ALA A 429 -9.05 -22.21 -11.18
N SER A 430 -8.21 -21.18 -11.12
CA SER A 430 -8.11 -20.11 -12.14
C SER A 430 -7.03 -20.38 -13.21
N GLY A 431 -6.38 -21.53 -13.16
CA GLY A 431 -5.43 -21.99 -14.19
C GLY A 431 -3.95 -21.96 -13.77
N ALA A 432 -3.62 -21.61 -12.53
CA ALA A 432 -2.24 -21.70 -12.06
C ALA A 432 -1.80 -23.16 -11.88
N GLU A 433 -0.56 -23.45 -12.23
CA GLU A 433 0.08 -24.71 -11.84
C GLU A 433 0.69 -24.56 -10.44
N PHE A 434 0.46 -25.57 -9.60
CA PHE A 434 1.19 -25.65 -8.33
C PHE A 434 2.58 -26.24 -8.61
N LYS A 435 3.61 -25.47 -8.26
CA LYS A 435 5.02 -25.89 -8.32
C LYS A 435 5.66 -25.65 -6.96
N ASP A 436 6.56 -26.54 -6.53
CA ASP A 436 7.35 -26.46 -5.31
C ASP A 436 8.33 -25.28 -5.34
#